data_2ae301ca308f5f3b68972ea943b2ce64
#
_entry.id   2ae301ca308f5f3b68972ea943b2ce64
#
_cell.length_a   1.000
_cell.length_b   1.000
_cell.length_c   1.000
_cell.angle_alpha   90.00
_cell.angle_beta   90.00
_cell.angle_gamma   90.00
#
_symmetry.space_group_name_H-M   'P 1'
#
loop_
_entity.id
_entity.type
_entity.pdbx_description
1 polymer ?
#
loop_
_entity_poly.entity_id
_entity_poly.type
_entity_poly.pdbx_seq_one_letter_code
_entity_poly.pdbx_strand_id
1 'polypeptide(L)'
;MKYYTEPSREIPVAAETEVLVVGGGPAGFGAALHAARMGRKTMLIEQYGAVGGVATTGIMSHWTGRQDGGCFEELREKARDCEAEQVINPEKLRILMLDMLVEAGVNVQLYTGFSDVIMDGNRVAGVITESKSGREAILSKMVIDSTGDGDVAARAGVPFEKGRSTDGGMQPMTIMFKVAGVDMDRAMFFWGFEDTVQLPEGDLQTLGRQELPSPAGHILLYPSSLPGVVTVNMSNMTDVDGTNARDLNRAEYVCRKQLPEIVAFLRRHVPGYEGCYLIDSADVIGVRETRRFEANYQLNEQDIAQARTFEDWVVTKSNFFFDLHNVEGAGLDANGEYKAFKQPKPYTIPLRCFVPKTVEGILLNGRNISGTHKAHSSYRVMPIVMNMGHAMGIVAAMCVAQNKKPLELDIHEVQDELRRTNVEP
;
A
#
# COMPACT_ATOMS: atom_id res chain seq x y z
N MET A 1 27.52 -16.72 12.51
CA MET A 1 26.10 -16.80 12.91
C MET A 1 25.85 -18.18 13.50
N LYS A 2 25.13 -18.31 14.64
CA LYS A 2 24.74 -19.62 15.16
C LYS A 2 23.42 -20.02 14.49
N TYR A 3 23.28 -21.30 14.12
CA TYR A 3 22.07 -21.85 13.53
C TYR A 3 21.41 -22.81 14.52
N TYR A 4 20.09 -22.82 14.55
CA TYR A 4 19.28 -23.84 15.20
C TYR A 4 18.59 -24.66 14.10
N THR A 5 18.68 -25.97 14.17
CA THR A 5 18.00 -26.85 13.22
C THR A 5 16.60 -27.15 13.76
N GLU A 6 15.56 -26.61 13.11
CA GLU A 6 14.17 -26.96 13.40
C GLU A 6 13.90 -28.40 12.93
N PRO A 7 13.39 -29.29 13.80
CA PRO A 7 13.06 -30.64 13.39
C PRO A 7 11.90 -30.62 12.37
N SER A 8 11.95 -31.53 11.40
CA SER A 8 10.83 -31.69 10.47
C SER A 8 9.55 -32.09 11.21
N ARG A 9 8.41 -31.54 10.79
CA ARG A 9 7.12 -31.80 11.38
C ARG A 9 6.03 -31.81 10.30
N GLU A 10 4.98 -32.61 10.51
CA GLU A 10 3.75 -32.49 9.76
C GLU A 10 2.94 -31.30 10.32
N ILE A 11 2.33 -30.52 9.44
CA ILE A 11 1.44 -29.42 9.80
C ILE A 11 0.05 -29.66 9.17
N PRO A 12 -1.05 -29.26 9.85
CA PRO A 12 -2.38 -29.44 9.29
C PRO A 12 -2.60 -28.57 8.07
N VAL A 13 -3.35 -29.07 7.09
CA VAL A 13 -3.92 -28.29 6.00
C VAL A 13 -5.22 -27.67 6.51
N ALA A 14 -5.16 -26.37 6.84
CA ALA A 14 -6.31 -25.65 7.40
C ALA A 14 -7.36 -25.31 6.32
N ALA A 15 -6.92 -25.10 5.08
CA ALA A 15 -7.82 -24.78 3.99
C ALA A 15 -7.25 -25.19 2.63
N GLU A 16 -8.19 -25.47 1.71
CA GLU A 16 -7.93 -25.53 0.27
C GLU A 16 -8.82 -24.52 -0.44
N THR A 17 -8.25 -23.69 -1.27
CA THR A 17 -8.96 -22.61 -1.98
C THR A 17 -8.55 -22.57 -3.46
N GLU A 18 -9.28 -21.83 -4.29
CA GLU A 18 -8.89 -21.64 -5.70
C GLU A 18 -7.96 -20.43 -5.87
N VAL A 19 -8.30 -19.32 -5.18
CA VAL A 19 -7.51 -18.08 -5.15
C VAL A 19 -7.22 -17.74 -3.69
N LEU A 20 -5.93 -17.60 -3.38
CA LEU A 20 -5.47 -17.15 -2.06
C LEU A 20 -4.86 -15.77 -2.20
N VAL A 21 -5.37 -14.82 -1.43
CA VAL A 21 -4.81 -13.45 -1.33
C VAL A 21 -4.08 -13.34 0.01
N VAL A 22 -2.80 -13.00 -0.05
CA VAL A 22 -1.95 -12.82 1.13
C VAL A 22 -1.73 -11.33 1.37
N GLY A 23 -2.31 -10.83 2.47
CA GLY A 23 -2.33 -9.41 2.84
C GLY A 23 -3.64 -8.71 2.49
N GLY A 24 -4.28 -8.11 3.50
CA GLY A 24 -5.59 -7.46 3.44
C GLY A 24 -5.54 -5.94 3.22
N GLY A 25 -4.41 -5.38 2.74
CA GLY A 25 -4.30 -3.98 2.37
C GLY A 25 -5.17 -3.59 1.17
N PRO A 26 -5.11 -2.32 0.67
CA PRO A 26 -5.96 -1.88 -0.45
C PRO A 26 -5.86 -2.77 -1.69
N ALA A 27 -4.67 -3.24 -2.03
CA ALA A 27 -4.45 -4.16 -3.15
C ALA A 27 -5.11 -5.53 -2.91
N GLY A 28 -4.92 -6.11 -1.72
CA GLY A 28 -5.51 -7.41 -1.37
C GLY A 28 -7.03 -7.37 -1.27
N PHE A 29 -7.58 -6.26 -0.76
CA PHE A 29 -9.03 -6.02 -0.76
C PHE A 29 -9.59 -6.12 -2.18
N GLY A 30 -9.05 -5.35 -3.13
CA GLY A 30 -9.50 -5.38 -4.52
C GLY A 30 -9.38 -6.77 -5.14
N ALA A 31 -8.26 -7.48 -4.88
CA ALA A 31 -8.02 -8.81 -5.42
C ALA A 31 -9.01 -9.86 -4.89
N ALA A 32 -9.21 -9.92 -3.57
CA ALA A 32 -10.10 -10.91 -2.98
C ALA A 32 -11.56 -10.66 -3.38
N LEU A 33 -12.01 -9.40 -3.35
CA LEU A 33 -13.35 -9.00 -3.73
C LEU A 33 -13.69 -9.46 -5.15
N HIS A 34 -12.82 -9.17 -6.11
CA HIS A 34 -13.11 -9.46 -7.52
C HIS A 34 -12.88 -10.91 -7.90
N ALA A 35 -11.92 -11.62 -7.29
CA ALA A 35 -11.79 -13.06 -7.47
C ALA A 35 -13.04 -13.82 -6.99
N ALA A 36 -13.60 -13.44 -5.84
CA ALA A 36 -14.85 -14.02 -5.32
C ALA A 36 -16.05 -13.68 -6.20
N ARG A 37 -16.19 -12.44 -6.67
CA ARG A 37 -17.25 -12.01 -7.59
C ARG A 37 -17.21 -12.73 -8.95
N MET A 38 -16.02 -13.15 -9.38
CA MET A 38 -15.85 -14.04 -10.54
C MET A 38 -16.20 -15.51 -10.23
N GLY A 39 -16.79 -15.79 -9.07
CA GLY A 39 -17.26 -17.10 -8.65
C GLY A 39 -16.16 -18.07 -8.23
N ARG A 40 -14.97 -17.58 -7.84
CA ARG A 40 -13.90 -18.45 -7.33
C ARG A 40 -13.98 -18.59 -5.83
N LYS A 41 -13.70 -19.81 -5.33
CA LYS A 41 -13.48 -20.03 -3.90
C LYS A 41 -12.24 -19.25 -3.48
N THR A 42 -12.46 -18.11 -2.81
CA THR A 42 -11.41 -17.13 -2.48
C THR A 42 -11.20 -17.05 -0.98
N MET A 43 -9.95 -17.07 -0.56
CA MET A 43 -9.54 -16.82 0.81
C MET A 43 -8.58 -15.64 0.86
N LEU A 44 -8.73 -14.78 1.88
CA LEU A 44 -7.82 -13.69 2.20
C LEU A 44 -7.27 -13.90 3.60
N ILE A 45 -5.94 -13.86 3.76
CA ILE A 45 -5.29 -13.85 5.08
C ILE A 45 -4.66 -12.49 5.35
N GLU A 46 -4.77 -12.04 6.61
CA GLU A 46 -4.21 -10.78 7.07
C GLU A 46 -3.60 -10.97 8.48
N GLN A 47 -2.39 -10.46 8.67
CA GLN A 47 -1.66 -10.60 9.95
C GLN A 47 -2.24 -9.74 11.08
N TYR A 48 -2.94 -8.67 10.74
CA TYR A 48 -3.56 -7.76 11.71
C TYR A 48 -5.05 -8.05 11.90
N GLY A 49 -5.66 -7.35 12.83
CA GLY A 49 -7.09 -7.48 13.16
C GLY A 49 -8.03 -6.67 12.27
N ALA A 50 -7.56 -6.14 11.15
CA ALA A 50 -8.38 -5.34 10.24
C ALA A 50 -7.88 -5.43 8.80
N VAL A 51 -8.79 -5.36 7.84
CA VAL A 51 -8.50 -5.12 6.43
C VAL A 51 -8.31 -3.62 6.15
N GLY A 52 -7.74 -3.28 4.99
CA GLY A 52 -7.54 -1.90 4.53
C GLY A 52 -6.10 -1.39 4.69
N GLY A 53 -5.23 -2.08 5.45
CA GLY A 53 -3.81 -1.75 5.60
C GLY A 53 -3.58 -0.28 5.96
N VAL A 54 -2.81 0.47 5.13
CA VAL A 54 -2.49 1.87 5.44
C VAL A 54 -3.70 2.80 5.48
N ALA A 55 -4.82 2.45 4.85
CA ALA A 55 -6.06 3.22 4.93
C ALA A 55 -6.75 3.10 6.30
N THR A 56 -6.51 2.01 7.01
CA THR A 56 -7.16 1.69 8.28
C THR A 56 -6.18 1.58 9.43
N THR A 57 -5.31 0.56 9.48
CA THR A 57 -4.30 0.39 10.54
C THR A 57 -3.18 1.45 10.48
N GLY A 58 -2.88 1.96 9.28
CA GLY A 58 -1.94 3.05 9.06
C GLY A 58 -2.55 4.45 9.20
N ILE A 59 -3.86 4.55 9.43
CA ILE A 59 -4.66 5.79 9.59
C ILE A 59 -4.37 6.89 8.56
N MET A 60 -4.16 6.50 7.29
CA MET A 60 -4.00 7.48 6.20
C MET A 60 -5.19 8.43 6.16
N SER A 61 -4.93 9.75 6.03
CA SER A 61 -5.94 10.79 6.19
C SER A 61 -6.89 10.91 4.99
N HIS A 62 -6.42 10.61 3.77
CA HIS A 62 -7.17 10.81 2.55
C HIS A 62 -6.69 9.89 1.43
N TRP A 63 -7.49 9.77 0.39
CA TRP A 63 -7.11 9.07 -0.84
C TRP A 63 -6.12 9.91 -1.64
N THR A 64 -4.89 9.43 -1.75
CA THR A 64 -3.79 10.12 -2.45
C THR A 64 -3.77 9.68 -3.90
N GLY A 65 -3.64 10.64 -4.85
CA GLY A 65 -3.69 10.36 -6.28
C GLY A 65 -5.12 10.28 -6.82
N ARG A 66 -5.24 10.00 -8.12
CA ARG A 66 -6.52 9.83 -8.81
C ARG A 66 -6.54 8.49 -9.54
N GLN A 67 -7.67 7.85 -9.44
CA GLN A 67 -8.00 6.61 -10.13
C GLN A 67 -9.50 6.64 -10.39
N ASP A 68 -9.91 6.53 -11.63
CA ASP A 68 -11.32 6.48 -12.00
C ASP A 68 -11.69 5.04 -12.39
N GLY A 69 -12.94 4.66 -12.15
CA GLY A 69 -13.47 3.32 -12.42
C GLY A 69 -13.00 2.24 -11.46
N GLY A 70 -13.56 1.06 -11.62
CA GLY A 70 -13.17 -0.15 -10.92
C GLY A 70 -13.47 -0.17 -9.43
N CYS A 71 -12.70 -0.98 -8.72
CA CYS A 71 -12.88 -1.25 -7.29
C CYS A 71 -12.77 0.01 -6.43
N PHE A 72 -11.84 0.92 -6.75
CA PHE A 72 -11.65 2.14 -5.98
C PHE A 72 -12.86 3.08 -6.07
N GLU A 73 -13.40 3.28 -7.28
CA GLU A 73 -14.58 4.14 -7.44
C GLU A 73 -15.80 3.57 -6.70
N GLU A 74 -16.04 2.26 -6.81
CA GLU A 74 -17.11 1.59 -6.06
C GLU A 74 -16.95 1.76 -4.55
N LEU A 75 -15.72 1.52 -4.01
CA LEU A 75 -15.46 1.70 -2.59
C LEU A 75 -15.70 3.14 -2.16
N ARG A 76 -15.21 4.13 -2.94
CA ARG A 76 -15.37 5.55 -2.65
C ARG A 76 -16.83 5.98 -2.63
N GLU A 77 -17.64 5.48 -3.56
CA GLU A 77 -19.08 5.74 -3.59
C GLU A 77 -19.80 5.19 -2.35
N LYS A 78 -19.52 3.94 -1.98
CA LYS A 78 -20.07 3.32 -0.75
C LYS A 78 -19.53 4.01 0.52
N ALA A 79 -18.33 4.55 0.47
CA ALA A 79 -17.70 5.24 1.59
C ALA A 79 -18.29 6.64 1.86
N ARG A 80 -19.15 7.20 1.00
CA ARG A 80 -19.88 8.46 1.28
C ARG A 80 -20.66 8.37 2.58
N ASP A 81 -21.39 7.30 2.77
CA ASP A 81 -22.24 7.08 3.95
C ASP A 81 -21.40 6.83 5.20
N CYS A 82 -20.10 6.53 5.03
CA CYS A 82 -19.15 6.29 6.11
C CYS A 82 -18.21 7.49 6.36
N GLU A 83 -18.44 8.66 5.75
CA GLU A 83 -17.54 9.82 5.87
C GLU A 83 -16.10 9.51 5.43
N ALA A 84 -15.93 8.66 4.42
CA ALA A 84 -14.63 8.22 3.93
C ALA A 84 -14.47 8.38 2.41
N GLU A 85 -15.30 9.20 1.76
CA GLU A 85 -15.23 9.44 0.31
C GLU A 85 -13.95 10.21 -0.09
N GLN A 86 -13.55 11.20 0.67
CA GLN A 86 -12.37 12.04 0.42
C GLN A 86 -11.38 11.94 1.57
N VAL A 87 -11.83 12.32 2.76
CA VAL A 87 -11.12 12.18 4.02
C VAL A 87 -11.51 10.84 4.63
N ILE A 88 -10.53 10.04 5.01
CA ILE A 88 -10.77 8.68 5.48
C ILE A 88 -11.14 8.67 6.95
N ASN A 89 -12.32 8.13 7.27
CA ASN A 89 -12.64 7.67 8.61
C ASN A 89 -12.22 6.18 8.72
N PRO A 90 -11.09 5.87 9.37
CA PRO A 90 -10.55 4.52 9.34
C PRO A 90 -11.45 3.49 10.01
N GLU A 91 -12.18 3.86 11.08
CA GLU A 91 -13.05 2.92 11.79
C GLU A 91 -14.26 2.53 10.95
N LYS A 92 -14.93 3.48 10.33
CA LYS A 92 -16.04 3.20 9.43
C LYS A 92 -15.59 2.43 8.17
N LEU A 93 -14.41 2.77 7.66
CA LEU A 93 -13.85 2.11 6.49
C LEU A 93 -13.47 0.63 6.77
N ARG A 94 -12.95 0.30 7.97
CA ARG A 94 -12.67 -1.08 8.40
C ARG A 94 -13.91 -1.96 8.27
N ILE A 95 -15.05 -1.46 8.76
CA ILE A 95 -16.33 -2.19 8.72
C ILE A 95 -16.78 -2.35 7.27
N LEU A 96 -16.85 -1.26 6.51
CA LEU A 96 -17.30 -1.29 5.13
C LEU A 96 -16.50 -2.28 4.26
N MET A 97 -15.17 -2.22 4.35
CA MET A 97 -14.32 -3.12 3.55
C MET A 97 -14.49 -4.58 3.95
N LEU A 98 -14.65 -4.87 5.23
CA LEU A 98 -14.88 -6.24 5.71
C LEU A 98 -16.26 -6.75 5.25
N ASP A 99 -17.30 -5.93 5.37
CA ASP A 99 -18.66 -6.29 4.93
C ASP A 99 -18.67 -6.59 3.42
N MET A 100 -18.05 -5.75 2.60
CA MET A 100 -17.96 -5.98 1.15
C MET A 100 -17.28 -7.32 0.80
N LEU A 101 -16.23 -7.71 1.53
CA LEU A 101 -15.56 -9.00 1.33
C LEU A 101 -16.44 -10.18 1.74
N VAL A 102 -17.09 -10.09 2.89
CA VAL A 102 -17.97 -11.15 3.43
C VAL A 102 -19.20 -11.31 2.53
N GLU A 103 -19.83 -10.22 2.11
CA GLU A 103 -20.97 -10.23 1.17
C GLU A 103 -20.61 -10.87 -0.18
N ALA A 104 -19.38 -10.67 -0.65
CA ALA A 104 -18.87 -11.32 -1.86
C ALA A 104 -18.52 -12.81 -1.68
N GLY A 105 -18.58 -13.34 -0.45
CA GLY A 105 -18.27 -14.74 -0.15
C GLY A 105 -16.77 -15.01 0.03
N VAL A 106 -15.96 -14.00 0.32
CA VAL A 106 -14.54 -14.18 0.64
C VAL A 106 -14.41 -14.80 2.03
N ASN A 107 -13.63 -15.89 2.15
CA ASN A 107 -13.21 -16.41 3.45
C ASN A 107 -12.07 -15.52 3.99
N VAL A 108 -12.40 -14.60 4.91
CA VAL A 108 -11.43 -13.67 5.51
C VAL A 108 -10.88 -14.27 6.80
N GLN A 109 -9.56 -14.43 6.87
CA GLN A 109 -8.85 -14.92 8.05
C GLN A 109 -7.89 -13.83 8.55
N LEU A 110 -8.30 -13.11 9.59
CA LEU A 110 -7.48 -12.12 10.30
C LEU A 110 -6.54 -12.79 11.32
N TYR A 111 -5.58 -12.04 11.86
CA TYR A 111 -4.59 -12.51 12.84
C TYR A 111 -3.77 -13.72 12.35
N THR A 112 -3.55 -13.81 11.05
CA THR A 112 -2.86 -14.92 10.41
C THR A 112 -1.72 -14.40 9.55
N GLY A 113 -0.50 -14.59 10.02
CA GLY A 113 0.71 -14.15 9.34
C GLY A 113 1.19 -15.16 8.31
N PHE A 114 1.68 -14.67 7.18
CA PHE A 114 2.43 -15.47 6.23
C PHE A 114 3.79 -15.87 6.83
N SER A 115 4.19 -17.13 6.67
CA SER A 115 5.46 -17.67 7.18
C SER A 115 6.36 -18.20 6.07
N ASP A 116 5.82 -19.01 5.15
CA ASP A 116 6.61 -19.60 4.08
C ASP A 116 5.71 -20.00 2.88
N VAL A 117 6.32 -20.40 1.76
CA VAL A 117 5.64 -20.87 0.57
C VAL A 117 5.62 -22.40 0.48
N ILE A 118 4.57 -22.93 -0.12
CA ILE A 118 4.49 -24.33 -0.55
C ILE A 118 4.75 -24.36 -2.04
N MET A 119 5.84 -25.02 -2.45
CA MET A 119 6.27 -25.08 -3.84
C MET A 119 5.99 -26.47 -4.44
N ASP A 120 5.51 -26.49 -5.68
CA ASP A 120 5.46 -27.67 -6.55
C ASP A 120 6.33 -27.37 -7.78
N GLY A 121 7.56 -27.84 -7.77
CA GLY A 121 8.57 -27.44 -8.72
C GLY A 121 8.87 -25.93 -8.66
N ASN A 122 8.62 -25.20 -9.75
CA ASN A 122 8.74 -23.74 -9.82
C ASN A 122 7.42 -23.00 -9.59
N ARG A 123 6.38 -23.73 -9.18
CA ARG A 123 5.04 -23.17 -8.96
C ARG A 123 4.75 -23.00 -7.46
N VAL A 124 4.19 -21.85 -7.08
CA VAL A 124 3.59 -21.66 -5.77
C VAL A 124 2.26 -22.41 -5.74
N ALA A 125 2.14 -23.41 -4.84
CA ALA A 125 0.96 -24.26 -4.65
C ALA A 125 0.17 -23.92 -3.38
N GLY A 126 0.65 -22.95 -2.61
CA GLY A 126 0.02 -22.52 -1.37
C GLY A 126 1.02 -21.79 -0.47
N VAL A 127 0.60 -21.56 0.77
CA VAL A 127 1.43 -20.90 1.77
C VAL A 127 1.36 -21.63 3.11
N ILE A 128 2.39 -21.41 3.93
CA ILE A 128 2.41 -21.76 5.35
C ILE A 128 2.15 -20.48 6.14
N THR A 129 1.24 -20.58 7.10
CA THR A 129 0.86 -19.49 7.99
C THR A 129 1.26 -19.77 9.42
N GLU A 130 1.37 -18.69 10.20
CA GLU A 130 1.57 -18.74 11.65
C GLU A 130 0.49 -17.89 12.33
N SER A 131 -0.18 -18.46 13.31
CA SER A 131 -1.28 -17.79 14.03
C SER A 131 -1.37 -18.30 15.48
N LYS A 132 -2.39 -17.87 16.22
CA LYS A 132 -2.73 -18.42 17.55
C LYS A 132 -3.07 -19.91 17.50
N SER A 133 -3.54 -20.41 16.34
CA SER A 133 -3.83 -21.83 16.11
C SER A 133 -2.56 -22.65 15.84
N GLY A 134 -1.42 -22.00 15.70
CA GLY A 134 -0.13 -22.61 15.36
C GLY A 134 0.19 -22.47 13.87
N ARG A 135 1.05 -23.36 13.40
CA ARG A 135 1.54 -23.37 12.02
C ARG A 135 0.64 -24.27 11.16
N GLU A 136 0.10 -23.70 10.09
CA GLU A 136 -0.88 -24.35 9.23
C GLU A 136 -0.54 -24.13 7.75
N ALA A 137 -0.99 -25.05 6.89
CA ALA A 137 -0.88 -24.94 5.44
C ALA A 137 -2.21 -24.50 4.82
N ILE A 138 -2.15 -23.61 3.82
CA ILE A 138 -3.27 -23.26 2.96
C ILE A 138 -2.86 -23.57 1.53
N LEU A 139 -3.56 -24.53 0.89
CA LEU A 139 -3.31 -24.91 -0.51
C LEU A 139 -4.14 -24.04 -1.45
N SER A 140 -3.56 -23.66 -2.60
CA SER A 140 -4.24 -22.83 -3.59
C SER A 140 -3.81 -23.11 -5.01
N LYS A 141 -4.73 -22.89 -5.97
CA LYS A 141 -4.41 -22.95 -7.41
C LYS A 141 -3.68 -21.71 -7.89
N MET A 142 -3.99 -20.53 -7.31
CA MET A 142 -3.36 -19.25 -7.62
C MET A 142 -3.18 -18.44 -6.33
N VAL A 143 -1.99 -17.88 -6.12
CA VAL A 143 -1.68 -17.00 -5.00
C VAL A 143 -1.50 -15.57 -5.51
N ILE A 144 -2.08 -14.58 -4.82
CA ILE A 144 -1.88 -13.15 -5.10
C ILE A 144 -1.11 -12.56 -3.93
N ASP A 145 0.13 -12.14 -4.16
CA ASP A 145 0.98 -11.51 -3.16
C ASP A 145 0.64 -10.03 -2.99
N SER A 146 -0.19 -9.77 -1.99
CA SER A 146 -0.65 -8.42 -1.59
C SER A 146 -0.04 -7.97 -0.26
N THR A 147 1.08 -8.57 0.17
CA THR A 147 1.75 -8.25 1.44
C THR A 147 2.34 -6.84 1.49
N GLY A 148 2.36 -6.15 0.35
CA GLY A 148 2.96 -4.83 0.18
C GLY A 148 4.46 -4.91 -0.05
N ASP A 149 5.16 -5.76 0.70
CA ASP A 149 6.62 -5.94 0.63
C ASP A 149 7.02 -7.17 -0.19
N GLY A 150 6.03 -7.92 -0.74
CA GLY A 150 6.26 -9.06 -1.60
C GLY A 150 6.86 -10.27 -0.86
N ASP A 151 6.37 -10.54 0.34
CA ASP A 151 6.96 -11.58 1.18
C ASP A 151 6.79 -12.98 0.60
N VAL A 152 5.66 -13.25 -0.07
CA VAL A 152 5.41 -14.53 -0.74
C VAL A 152 6.35 -14.70 -1.94
N ALA A 153 6.45 -13.68 -2.80
CA ALA A 153 7.31 -13.70 -3.97
C ALA A 153 8.80 -13.85 -3.60
N ALA A 154 9.23 -13.16 -2.54
CA ALA A 154 10.60 -13.28 -2.03
C ALA A 154 10.92 -14.69 -1.52
N ARG A 155 10.01 -15.31 -0.78
CA ARG A 155 10.16 -16.69 -0.31
C ARG A 155 10.09 -17.71 -1.44
N ALA A 156 9.31 -17.42 -2.47
CA ALA A 156 9.26 -18.24 -3.68
C ALA A 156 10.52 -18.11 -4.57
N GLY A 157 11.45 -17.22 -4.24
CA GLY A 157 12.69 -17.03 -4.96
C GLY A 157 12.58 -16.15 -6.21
N VAL A 158 11.55 -15.32 -6.32
CA VAL A 158 11.46 -14.31 -7.38
C VAL A 158 12.55 -13.26 -7.17
N PRO A 159 13.39 -12.95 -8.18
CA PRO A 159 14.39 -11.89 -8.08
C PRO A 159 13.75 -10.51 -7.86
N PHE A 160 14.42 -9.65 -7.09
CA PHE A 160 13.94 -8.31 -6.79
C PHE A 160 15.07 -7.30 -6.59
N GLU A 161 14.72 -6.03 -6.70
CA GLU A 161 15.54 -4.87 -6.34
C GLU A 161 14.91 -4.12 -5.16
N LYS A 162 15.73 -3.37 -4.39
CA LYS A 162 15.29 -2.46 -3.32
C LYS A 162 15.92 -1.09 -3.48
N GLY A 163 15.15 -0.05 -3.15
CA GLY A 163 15.64 1.32 -3.14
C GLY A 163 16.12 1.84 -4.51
N ARG A 164 16.83 2.95 -4.49
CA ARG A 164 17.43 3.54 -5.69
C ARG A 164 18.68 2.79 -6.12
N SER A 165 18.92 2.73 -7.44
CA SER A 165 20.00 1.91 -8.01
C SER A 165 21.42 2.36 -7.66
N THR A 166 21.60 3.61 -7.23
CA THR A 166 22.91 4.20 -6.92
C THR A 166 23.50 3.71 -5.61
N ASP A 167 22.68 3.48 -4.58
CA ASP A 167 23.12 3.17 -3.22
C ASP A 167 22.16 2.26 -2.44
N GLY A 168 21.03 1.86 -3.04
CA GLY A 168 20.01 1.07 -2.38
C GLY A 168 19.14 1.85 -1.39
N GLY A 169 19.25 3.17 -1.35
CA GLY A 169 18.46 4.04 -0.47
C GLY A 169 16.96 3.90 -0.71
N MET A 170 16.20 3.57 0.33
CA MET A 170 14.74 3.44 0.29
C MET A 170 14.04 4.65 0.88
N GLN A 171 12.84 4.93 0.40
CA GLN A 171 12.04 6.03 0.91
C GLN A 171 11.73 5.84 2.40
N PRO A 172 11.69 6.94 3.19
CA PRO A 172 11.56 6.87 4.63
C PRO A 172 10.21 6.31 5.09
N MET A 173 10.19 5.81 6.32
CA MET A 173 8.98 5.35 7.00
C MET A 173 8.38 6.46 7.86
N THR A 174 7.07 6.37 8.12
CA THR A 174 6.30 7.37 8.89
C THR A 174 5.25 6.69 9.74
N ILE A 175 5.07 7.14 10.98
CA ILE A 175 3.85 6.92 11.76
C ILE A 175 2.97 8.14 11.62
N MET A 176 1.78 7.96 11.06
CA MET A 176 0.74 8.99 11.12
C MET A 176 0.05 8.98 12.47
N PHE A 177 -0.45 10.14 12.90
CA PHE A 177 -1.16 10.24 14.16
C PHE A 177 -2.24 11.33 14.10
N LYS A 178 -3.12 11.35 15.09
CA LYS A 178 -4.20 12.32 15.19
C LYS A 178 -4.05 13.17 16.45
N VAL A 179 -4.31 14.45 16.28
CA VAL A 179 -4.46 15.40 17.37
C VAL A 179 -5.90 15.91 17.44
N ALA A 180 -6.42 16.12 18.65
CA ALA A 180 -7.70 16.77 18.92
C ALA A 180 -7.48 18.10 19.64
N GLY A 181 -8.55 18.85 19.86
CA GLY A 181 -8.47 20.17 20.49
C GLY A 181 -7.94 21.27 19.58
N VAL A 182 -8.07 21.07 18.28
CA VAL A 182 -7.70 22.05 17.25
C VAL A 182 -8.87 23.02 17.04
N ASP A 183 -8.57 24.32 17.08
CA ASP A 183 -9.50 25.38 16.72
C ASP A 183 -9.66 25.46 15.21
N MET A 184 -10.73 24.86 14.68
CA MET A 184 -10.95 24.69 13.25
C MET A 184 -11.22 26.00 12.52
N ASP A 185 -11.63 27.06 13.23
CA ASP A 185 -11.86 28.39 12.63
C ASP A 185 -10.53 29.09 12.30
N ARG A 186 -9.46 28.69 12.98
CA ARG A 186 -8.11 29.26 12.83
C ARG A 186 -7.10 28.27 12.25
N ALA A 187 -7.44 26.99 12.21
CA ALA A 187 -6.52 25.92 11.84
C ALA A 187 -5.99 26.08 10.42
N MET A 188 -4.72 25.89 10.27
CA MET A 188 -4.04 25.84 8.96
C MET A 188 -3.77 24.39 8.58
N PHE A 189 -3.90 24.09 7.27
CA PHE A 189 -3.65 22.77 6.69
C PHE A 189 -2.55 22.87 5.65
N PHE A 190 -1.69 21.86 5.61
CA PHE A 190 -0.54 21.80 4.70
C PHE A 190 -0.58 20.45 3.99
N TRP A 191 -0.96 20.46 2.72
CA TRP A 191 -1.18 19.26 1.92
C TRP A 191 0.08 18.79 1.19
N GLY A 192 1.00 19.68 0.93
CA GLY A 192 2.25 19.42 0.23
C GLY A 192 3.46 19.96 0.98
N PHE A 193 4.63 19.43 0.66
CA PHE A 193 5.91 19.83 1.29
C PHE A 193 6.30 21.30 1.04
N GLU A 194 5.64 21.93 0.09
CA GLU A 194 5.90 23.33 -0.32
C GLU A 194 4.87 24.29 0.28
N ASP A 195 3.80 23.75 0.85
CA ASP A 195 2.82 24.57 1.54
C ASP A 195 3.44 25.08 2.83
N THR A 196 3.44 26.39 3.00
CA THR A 196 4.04 27.04 4.16
C THR A 196 3.34 28.33 4.51
N VAL A 197 3.66 28.89 5.66
CA VAL A 197 3.22 30.20 6.12
C VAL A 197 4.39 30.92 6.76
N GLN A 198 4.45 32.24 6.51
CA GLN A 198 5.42 33.11 7.15
C GLN A 198 4.93 33.49 8.53
N LEU A 199 5.66 33.09 9.57
CA LEU A 199 5.46 33.44 10.96
C LEU A 199 6.45 34.55 11.37
N PRO A 200 6.25 35.21 12.53
CA PRO A 200 7.24 36.17 13.04
C PRO A 200 8.65 35.58 13.21
N GLU A 201 8.73 34.30 13.59
CA GLU A 201 9.97 33.56 13.84
C GLU A 201 10.60 33.04 12.55
N GLY A 202 9.87 32.99 11.43
CA GLY A 202 10.37 32.50 10.16
C GLY A 202 9.34 31.68 9.36
N ASP A 203 9.79 31.12 8.27
CA ASP A 203 9.01 30.20 7.44
C ASP A 203 8.75 28.88 8.18
N LEU A 204 7.49 28.44 8.25
CA LEU A 204 7.08 27.29 9.06
C LEU A 204 7.79 25.99 8.66
N GLN A 205 7.95 25.69 7.36
CA GLN A 205 8.68 24.48 6.93
C GLN A 205 10.16 24.57 7.30
N THR A 206 10.72 25.78 7.30
CA THR A 206 12.11 26.01 7.72
C THR A 206 12.27 25.81 9.23
N LEU A 207 11.35 26.35 10.04
CA LEU A 207 11.31 26.10 11.49
C LEU A 207 11.18 24.60 11.78
N GLY A 208 10.33 23.89 11.05
CA GLY A 208 10.21 22.43 11.17
C GLY A 208 11.52 21.69 10.96
N ARG A 209 12.29 22.06 9.94
CA ARG A 209 13.63 21.47 9.70
C ARG A 209 14.65 21.81 10.78
N GLN A 210 14.49 22.92 11.48
CA GLN A 210 15.42 23.37 12.52
C GLN A 210 15.10 22.83 13.91
N GLU A 211 13.82 22.72 14.25
CA GLU A 211 13.38 22.44 15.61
C GLU A 211 12.87 21.01 15.83
N LEU A 212 12.36 20.34 14.77
CA LEU A 212 11.90 18.97 14.91
C LEU A 212 13.06 17.97 15.04
N PRO A 213 12.87 16.87 15.79
CA PRO A 213 13.93 15.86 15.96
C PRO A 213 14.21 15.15 14.62
N SER A 214 15.45 15.26 14.15
CA SER A 214 15.90 14.59 12.93
C SER A 214 15.62 13.07 12.99
N PRO A 215 15.20 12.44 11.86
CA PRO A 215 15.01 13.00 10.51
C PRO A 215 13.61 13.58 10.24
N ALA A 216 12.72 13.78 11.23
CA ALA A 216 11.53 14.60 11.07
C ALA A 216 11.94 16.04 10.69
N GLY A 217 11.04 16.82 10.06
CA GLY A 217 11.41 18.17 9.66
C GLY A 217 10.49 18.80 8.61
N HIS A 218 9.40 18.13 8.26
CA HIS A 218 8.37 18.69 7.38
C HIS A 218 7.03 18.77 8.11
N ILE A 219 6.19 19.68 7.68
CA ILE A 219 4.85 19.89 8.24
C ILE A 219 3.81 19.50 7.20
N LEU A 220 3.05 18.44 7.50
CA LEU A 220 1.91 18.01 6.72
C LEU A 220 0.74 17.76 7.67
N LEU A 221 -0.35 18.53 7.50
CA LEU A 221 -1.51 18.55 8.37
C LEU A 221 -2.77 18.46 7.52
N TYR A 222 -3.59 17.44 7.78
CA TYR A 222 -4.77 17.14 6.99
C TYR A 222 -6.04 17.16 7.86
N PRO A 223 -7.14 17.72 7.37
CA PRO A 223 -8.41 17.63 8.08
C PRO A 223 -8.82 16.17 8.31
N SER A 224 -9.51 15.91 9.40
CA SER A 224 -10.16 14.64 9.68
C SER A 224 -11.67 14.76 9.43
N SER A 225 -12.38 13.65 9.33
CA SER A 225 -13.85 13.60 9.33
C SER A 225 -14.46 13.94 10.70
N LEU A 226 -13.65 14.02 11.76
CA LEU A 226 -14.09 14.31 13.11
C LEU A 226 -13.85 15.79 13.44
N PRO A 227 -14.84 16.50 14.04
CA PRO A 227 -14.67 17.90 14.42
C PRO A 227 -13.52 18.12 15.41
N GLY A 228 -12.69 19.13 15.16
CA GLY A 228 -11.55 19.48 16.02
C GLY A 228 -10.39 18.47 15.99
N VAL A 229 -10.42 17.52 15.06
CA VAL A 229 -9.38 16.50 14.89
C VAL A 229 -8.62 16.71 13.58
N VAL A 230 -7.31 16.59 13.63
CA VAL A 230 -6.40 16.72 12.47
C VAL A 230 -5.50 15.50 12.41
N THR A 231 -5.29 14.99 11.21
CA THR A 231 -4.29 13.93 10.96
C THR A 231 -2.95 14.57 10.63
N VAL A 232 -1.91 14.11 11.30
CA VAL A 232 -0.54 14.63 11.25
C VAL A 232 0.38 13.62 10.57
N ASN A 233 1.07 14.04 9.50
CA ASN A 233 2.04 13.22 8.76
C ASN A 233 3.43 13.90 8.81
N MET A 234 4.05 13.89 10.00
CA MET A 234 5.28 14.64 10.25
C MET A 234 6.42 13.80 10.84
N SER A 235 6.13 12.60 11.38
CA SER A 235 7.20 11.72 11.82
C SER A 235 7.97 11.14 10.63
N ASN A 236 9.25 10.85 10.82
CA ASN A 236 10.09 10.38 9.74
C ASN A 236 11.24 9.50 10.25
N MET A 237 11.54 8.42 9.53
CA MET A 237 12.71 7.58 9.78
C MET A 237 13.33 7.16 8.46
N THR A 238 14.60 7.51 8.26
CA THR A 238 15.43 7.18 7.10
C THR A 238 16.37 6.02 7.40
N ASP A 239 17.03 5.49 6.39
CA ASP A 239 18.01 4.40 6.52
C ASP A 239 17.45 3.17 7.24
N VAL A 240 16.29 2.70 6.76
CA VAL A 240 15.56 1.53 7.29
C VAL A 240 15.05 0.65 6.16
N ASP A 241 15.16 -0.67 6.36
CA ASP A 241 14.65 -1.70 5.45
C ASP A 241 13.36 -2.31 6.00
N GLY A 242 12.23 -2.07 5.34
CA GLY A 242 10.92 -2.63 5.72
C GLY A 242 10.81 -4.15 5.62
N THR A 243 11.80 -4.80 5.03
CA THR A 243 11.90 -6.28 5.00
C THR A 243 12.70 -6.85 6.16
N ASN A 244 13.18 -5.98 7.07
CA ASN A 244 13.93 -6.35 8.25
C ASN A 244 13.18 -5.94 9.52
N ALA A 245 12.72 -6.93 10.31
CA ALA A 245 11.94 -6.67 11.52
C ALA A 245 12.67 -5.82 12.56
N ARG A 246 14.02 -5.84 12.59
CA ARG A 246 14.81 -4.99 13.50
C ARG A 246 14.78 -3.54 13.07
N ASP A 247 14.79 -3.27 11.77
CA ASP A 247 14.65 -1.93 11.21
C ASP A 247 13.24 -1.39 11.38
N LEU A 248 12.21 -2.23 11.18
CA LEU A 248 10.83 -1.88 11.50
C LEU A 248 10.68 -1.49 12.97
N ASN A 249 11.22 -2.29 13.89
CA ASN A 249 11.22 -1.98 15.33
C ASN A 249 11.95 -0.67 15.64
N ARG A 250 13.10 -0.42 15.01
CA ARG A 250 13.85 0.85 15.17
C ARG A 250 13.04 2.03 14.67
N ALA A 251 12.44 1.90 13.48
CA ALA A 251 11.63 2.96 12.87
C ALA A 251 10.37 3.27 13.70
N GLU A 252 9.67 2.24 14.18
CA GLU A 252 8.53 2.36 15.08
C GLU A 252 8.90 3.15 16.34
N TYR A 253 9.98 2.75 17.02
CA TYR A 253 10.45 3.40 18.25
C TYR A 253 10.81 4.87 18.03
N VAL A 254 11.60 5.17 16.99
CA VAL A 254 12.05 6.54 16.68
C VAL A 254 10.87 7.42 16.33
N CYS A 255 10.00 6.98 15.41
CA CYS A 255 8.84 7.77 15.03
C CYS A 255 7.90 8.05 16.22
N ARG A 256 7.66 7.07 17.11
CA ARG A 256 6.84 7.29 18.31
C ARG A 256 7.46 8.30 19.28
N LYS A 257 8.79 8.31 19.42
CA LYS A 257 9.49 9.31 20.22
C LYS A 257 9.38 10.73 19.66
N GLN A 258 9.22 10.87 18.35
CA GLN A 258 9.01 12.17 17.73
C GLN A 258 7.62 12.76 17.99
N LEU A 259 6.59 11.95 18.27
CA LEU A 259 5.20 12.43 18.38
C LEU A 259 5.02 13.53 19.46
N PRO A 260 5.51 13.40 20.71
CA PRO A 260 5.38 14.46 21.71
C PRO A 260 6.07 15.77 21.29
N GLU A 261 7.23 15.68 20.65
CA GLU A 261 7.99 16.84 20.17
C GLU A 261 7.26 17.54 19.02
N ILE A 262 6.66 16.77 18.11
CA ILE A 262 5.82 17.32 17.04
C ILE A 262 4.59 18.02 17.62
N VAL A 263 3.91 17.44 18.60
CA VAL A 263 2.75 18.08 19.27
C VAL A 263 3.19 19.39 19.97
N ALA A 264 4.35 19.40 20.62
CA ALA A 264 4.88 20.61 21.25
C ALA A 264 5.20 21.70 20.21
N PHE A 265 5.77 21.31 19.06
CA PHE A 265 6.00 22.20 17.92
C PHE A 265 4.70 22.79 17.36
N LEU A 266 3.68 21.95 17.13
CA LEU A 266 2.37 22.39 16.64
C LEU A 266 1.74 23.43 17.57
N ARG A 267 1.75 23.17 18.87
CA ARG A 267 1.23 24.11 19.90
C ARG A 267 1.93 25.46 19.89
N ARG A 268 3.22 25.47 19.61
CA ARG A 268 4.04 26.69 19.65
C ARG A 268 3.91 27.54 18.39
N HIS A 269 3.87 26.89 17.22
CA HIS A 269 4.07 27.58 15.95
C HIS A 269 2.86 27.59 15.03
N VAL A 270 1.92 26.64 15.16
CA VAL A 270 0.85 26.53 14.17
C VAL A 270 -0.45 27.15 14.69
N PRO A 271 -0.97 28.22 14.04
CA PRO A 271 -2.22 28.85 14.45
C PRO A 271 -3.38 27.83 14.48
N GLY A 272 -4.16 27.88 15.58
CA GLY A 272 -5.28 26.97 15.82
C GLY A 272 -4.90 25.65 16.51
N TYR A 273 -3.58 25.38 16.71
CA TYR A 273 -3.12 24.15 17.37
C TYR A 273 -2.64 24.36 18.81
N GLU A 274 -2.77 25.54 19.37
CA GLU A 274 -2.26 25.90 20.70
C GLU A 274 -2.76 24.96 21.80
N GLY A 275 -4.00 24.48 21.66
CA GLY A 275 -4.66 23.56 22.61
C GLY A 275 -4.63 22.09 22.18
N CYS A 276 -3.98 21.73 21.09
CA CYS A 276 -4.05 20.39 20.55
C CYS A 276 -3.36 19.35 21.46
N TYR A 277 -3.84 18.11 21.41
CA TYR A 277 -3.25 16.99 22.13
C TYR A 277 -3.39 15.70 21.32
N LEU A 278 -2.43 14.78 21.51
CA LEU A 278 -2.42 13.48 20.86
C LEU A 278 -3.59 12.62 21.33
N ILE A 279 -4.35 12.04 20.40
CA ILE A 279 -5.47 11.13 20.70
C ILE A 279 -5.26 9.73 20.14
N ASP A 280 -4.54 9.60 19.02
CA ASP A 280 -4.39 8.33 18.32
C ASP A 280 -3.12 8.34 17.47
N SER A 281 -2.55 7.16 17.22
CA SER A 281 -1.43 6.97 16.30
C SER A 281 -1.59 5.62 15.58
N ALA A 282 -1.08 5.53 14.36
CA ALA A 282 -1.17 4.30 13.56
C ALA A 282 -0.72 3.06 14.33
N ASP A 283 -1.46 1.96 14.18
CA ASP A 283 -1.12 0.66 14.77
C ASP A 283 0.17 0.10 14.18
N VAL A 284 0.48 0.47 12.94
CA VAL A 284 1.66 0.02 12.21
C VAL A 284 2.33 1.17 11.48
N ILE A 285 3.65 1.10 11.39
CA ILE A 285 4.43 2.08 10.64
C ILE A 285 4.11 2.01 9.15
N GLY A 286 4.00 3.16 8.51
CA GLY A 286 3.80 3.28 7.06
C GLY A 286 5.11 3.06 6.31
N VAL A 287 5.21 1.95 5.61
CA VAL A 287 6.33 1.59 4.75
C VAL A 287 6.03 2.04 3.33
N ARG A 288 6.84 2.96 2.80
CA ARG A 288 6.65 3.50 1.44
C ARG A 288 7.22 2.59 0.37
N GLU A 289 8.40 2.04 0.61
CA GLU A 289 9.15 1.27 -0.39
C GLU A 289 9.92 0.12 0.25
N THR A 290 9.96 -1.02 -0.47
CA THR A 290 10.83 -2.17 -0.17
C THR A 290 11.21 -2.86 -1.48
N ARG A 291 10.79 -4.13 -1.66
CA ARG A 291 11.09 -4.94 -2.85
C ARG A 291 10.23 -4.53 -4.04
N ARG A 292 10.84 -4.49 -5.21
CA ARG A 292 10.21 -4.45 -6.54
C ARG A 292 10.72 -5.64 -7.32
N PHE A 293 9.82 -6.53 -7.70
CA PHE A 293 10.18 -7.82 -8.26
C PHE A 293 10.42 -7.78 -9.77
N GLU A 294 11.22 -8.71 -10.26
CA GLU A 294 11.37 -8.92 -11.70
C GLU A 294 10.13 -9.62 -12.27
N ALA A 295 9.49 -8.95 -13.23
CA ALA A 295 8.38 -9.49 -13.99
C ALA A 295 8.65 -9.37 -15.50
N ASN A 296 7.69 -9.77 -16.32
CA ASN A 296 7.85 -9.78 -17.78
C ASN A 296 7.94 -8.38 -18.40
N TYR A 297 7.61 -7.33 -17.65
CA TYR A 297 7.86 -5.94 -18.00
C TYR A 297 8.16 -5.14 -16.72
N GLN A 298 9.08 -4.16 -16.81
CA GLN A 298 9.36 -3.21 -15.74
C GLN A 298 8.81 -1.84 -16.14
N LEU A 299 7.78 -1.37 -15.42
CA LEU A 299 7.21 -0.03 -15.60
C LEU A 299 8.27 1.02 -15.23
N ASN A 300 8.46 2.01 -16.07
CA ASN A 300 9.47 3.03 -15.85
C ASN A 300 8.87 4.45 -15.88
N GLU A 301 9.68 5.43 -15.49
CA GLU A 301 9.27 6.84 -15.41
C GLU A 301 8.89 7.44 -16.77
N GLN A 302 9.43 6.94 -17.87
CA GLN A 302 9.10 7.42 -19.21
C GLN A 302 7.71 6.96 -19.64
N ASP A 303 7.32 5.71 -19.31
CA ASP A 303 5.97 5.22 -19.56
C ASP A 303 4.93 6.10 -18.86
N ILE A 304 5.21 6.50 -17.61
CA ILE A 304 4.34 7.38 -16.81
C ILE A 304 4.34 8.81 -17.38
N ALA A 305 5.52 9.38 -17.65
CA ALA A 305 5.66 10.75 -18.17
C ALA A 305 4.98 10.92 -19.53
N GLN A 306 5.04 9.90 -20.38
CA GLN A 306 4.41 9.89 -21.69
C GLN A 306 2.92 9.47 -21.66
N ALA A 307 2.38 9.19 -20.47
CA ALA A 307 1.03 8.69 -20.28
C ALA A 307 0.71 7.49 -21.21
N ARG A 308 1.63 6.53 -21.24
CA ARG A 308 1.57 5.42 -22.19
C ARG A 308 0.34 4.57 -21.97
N THR A 309 -0.35 4.25 -23.06
CA THR A 309 -1.39 3.21 -23.12
C THR A 309 -0.80 1.95 -23.70
N PHE A 310 -0.73 0.88 -22.91
CA PHE A 310 -0.25 -0.43 -23.35
C PHE A 310 -1.37 -1.22 -24.01
N GLU A 311 -1.05 -2.09 -24.96
CA GLU A 311 -2.04 -2.99 -25.57
C GLU A 311 -2.60 -4.00 -24.56
N ASP A 312 -1.74 -4.49 -23.65
CA ASP A 312 -2.05 -5.42 -22.59
C ASP A 312 -2.35 -4.72 -21.24
N TRP A 313 -2.98 -3.55 -21.27
CA TRP A 313 -3.36 -2.84 -20.07
C TRP A 313 -4.35 -3.64 -19.21
N VAL A 314 -4.16 -3.58 -17.91
CA VAL A 314 -5.09 -4.13 -16.89
C VAL A 314 -5.43 -3.10 -15.82
N VAL A 315 -4.65 -2.03 -15.68
CA VAL A 315 -4.98 -0.87 -14.84
C VAL A 315 -4.95 0.37 -15.73
N THR A 316 -5.95 1.23 -15.60
CA THR A 316 -6.15 2.39 -16.47
C THR A 316 -6.37 3.65 -15.64
N LYS A 317 -6.27 4.82 -16.27
CA LYS A 317 -6.56 6.12 -15.62
C LYS A 317 -5.76 6.39 -14.35
N SER A 318 -4.59 5.74 -14.20
CA SER A 318 -3.69 5.95 -13.07
C SER A 318 -3.06 7.34 -13.17
N ASN A 319 -3.23 8.16 -12.14
CA ASN A 319 -2.76 9.54 -12.16
C ASN A 319 -2.22 9.95 -10.79
N PHE A 320 -0.90 9.94 -10.67
CA PHE A 320 -0.18 10.49 -9.53
C PHE A 320 1.24 10.88 -9.96
N PHE A 321 1.74 11.98 -9.42
CA PHE A 321 3.09 12.46 -9.70
C PHE A 321 4.16 11.55 -9.06
N PHE A 322 5.43 11.80 -9.36
CA PHE A 322 6.55 11.10 -8.73
C PHE A 322 6.79 11.61 -7.30
N ASP A 323 6.00 11.08 -6.35
CA ASP A 323 6.10 11.40 -4.93
C ASP A 323 7.29 10.68 -4.29
N LEU A 324 8.48 11.12 -4.67
CA LEU A 324 9.73 10.56 -4.22
C LEU A 324 10.21 11.28 -2.97
N HIS A 325 10.05 10.65 -1.81
CA HIS A 325 10.51 11.21 -0.55
C HIS A 325 12.04 11.17 -0.41
N ASN A 326 12.60 12.20 0.21
CA ASN A 326 14.03 12.29 0.46
C ASN A 326 14.51 11.14 1.34
N VAL A 327 15.43 10.33 0.82
CA VAL A 327 15.97 9.16 1.53
C VAL A 327 16.97 9.55 2.64
N GLU A 328 17.43 10.79 2.67
CA GLU A 328 18.42 11.30 3.63
C GLU A 328 17.82 12.20 4.72
N GLY A 329 16.55 12.58 4.59
CA GLY A 329 15.92 13.49 5.55
C GLY A 329 14.47 13.80 5.28
N ALA A 330 14.02 14.95 5.73
CA ALA A 330 12.65 15.41 5.54
C ALA A 330 12.41 15.97 4.13
N GLY A 331 11.15 15.88 3.67
CA GLY A 331 10.70 16.47 2.41
C GLY A 331 10.82 15.53 1.21
N LEU A 332 10.79 16.11 0.01
CA LEU A 332 10.96 15.39 -1.25
C LEU A 332 12.44 15.26 -1.62
N ASP A 333 12.77 14.20 -2.35
CA ASP A 333 14.06 14.03 -3.00
C ASP A 333 14.27 15.13 -4.05
N ALA A 334 15.52 15.57 -4.24
CA ALA A 334 15.87 16.57 -5.26
C ALA A 334 15.53 16.11 -6.69
N ASN A 335 15.44 14.81 -6.91
CA ASN A 335 14.99 14.20 -8.17
C ASN A 335 13.48 13.92 -8.20
N GLY A 336 12.75 14.26 -7.13
CA GLY A 336 11.28 14.27 -7.10
C GLY A 336 10.78 15.41 -7.99
N GLU A 337 9.82 15.12 -8.87
CA GLU A 337 9.33 16.09 -9.86
C GLU A 337 7.96 16.64 -9.45
N TYR A 338 7.79 17.03 -8.20
CA TYR A 338 6.50 17.49 -7.69
C TYR A 338 5.93 18.68 -8.47
N LYS A 339 6.72 19.71 -8.71
CA LYS A 339 6.28 20.93 -9.43
C LYS A 339 6.42 20.86 -10.94
N ALA A 340 7.39 20.14 -11.44
CA ALA A 340 7.75 20.13 -12.87
C ALA A 340 7.00 19.03 -13.66
N PHE A 341 6.52 17.99 -12.99
CA PHE A 341 5.86 16.88 -13.64
C PHE A 341 4.35 17.14 -13.82
N LYS A 342 4.00 17.56 -15.02
CA LYS A 342 2.61 17.62 -15.47
C LYS A 342 2.37 16.48 -16.45
N GLN A 343 1.78 15.43 -15.98
CA GLN A 343 1.33 14.30 -16.77
C GLN A 343 0.22 14.77 -17.73
N PRO A 344 0.39 14.63 -19.04
CA PRO A 344 -0.60 15.12 -20.02
C PRO A 344 -1.91 14.32 -19.97
N LYS A 345 -1.82 13.02 -19.68
CA LYS A 345 -2.94 12.08 -19.53
C LYS A 345 -2.61 11.06 -18.45
N PRO A 346 -3.63 10.44 -17.85
CA PRO A 346 -3.42 9.26 -17.01
C PRO A 346 -2.76 8.13 -17.79
N TYR A 347 -1.92 7.35 -17.12
CA TYR A 347 -1.21 6.18 -17.71
C TYR A 347 -1.92 4.87 -17.42
N THR A 348 -1.50 3.82 -18.13
CA THR A 348 -1.95 2.43 -17.88
C THR A 348 -0.80 1.57 -17.35
N ILE A 349 -1.15 0.44 -16.73
CA ILE A 349 -0.18 -0.56 -16.27
C ILE A 349 -0.47 -1.89 -16.97
N PRO A 350 0.51 -2.49 -17.65
CA PRO A 350 0.31 -3.72 -18.41
C PRO A 350 0.34 -4.97 -17.51
N LEU A 351 -0.38 -6.03 -17.90
CA LEU A 351 -0.42 -7.32 -17.18
C LEU A 351 0.98 -7.87 -16.90
N ARG A 352 1.91 -7.67 -17.81
CA ARG A 352 3.29 -8.16 -17.70
C ARG A 352 4.07 -7.64 -16.50
N CYS A 353 3.65 -6.53 -15.85
CA CYS A 353 4.25 -6.02 -14.61
C CYS A 353 3.93 -6.87 -13.38
N PHE A 354 2.87 -7.67 -13.43
CA PHE A 354 2.35 -8.47 -12.31
C PHE A 354 2.76 -9.93 -12.35
N VAL A 355 3.33 -10.41 -13.46
CA VAL A 355 3.65 -11.82 -13.69
C VAL A 355 5.16 -12.04 -13.60
N PRO A 356 5.66 -12.70 -12.53
CA PRO A 356 7.08 -13.03 -12.40
C PRO A 356 7.59 -13.84 -13.58
N LYS A 357 8.88 -13.66 -13.95
CA LYS A 357 9.50 -14.40 -15.07
C LYS A 357 9.78 -15.85 -14.73
N THR A 358 10.13 -16.15 -13.48
CA THR A 358 10.76 -17.40 -13.08
C THR A 358 9.90 -18.29 -12.20
N VAL A 359 8.85 -17.76 -11.61
CA VAL A 359 7.98 -18.48 -10.66
C VAL A 359 6.54 -18.42 -11.16
N GLU A 360 5.87 -19.57 -11.14
CA GLU A 360 4.48 -19.74 -11.57
C GLU A 360 3.52 -19.82 -10.35
N GLY A 361 2.22 -19.75 -10.61
CA GLY A 361 1.19 -19.87 -9.57
C GLY A 361 1.09 -18.66 -8.62
N ILE A 362 1.77 -17.58 -8.93
CA ILE A 362 1.76 -16.34 -8.14
C ILE A 362 1.57 -15.11 -9.05
N LEU A 363 0.83 -14.12 -8.54
CA LEU A 363 0.74 -12.77 -9.10
C LEU A 363 1.26 -11.77 -8.08
N LEU A 364 2.07 -10.81 -8.54
CA LEU A 364 2.46 -9.62 -7.77
C LEU A 364 1.27 -8.66 -7.68
N ASN A 365 1.12 -7.94 -6.55
CA ASN A 365 -0.01 -7.04 -6.42
C ASN A 365 0.25 -5.89 -5.44
N GLY A 366 0.13 -4.66 -5.92
CA GLY A 366 0.36 -3.46 -5.14
C GLY A 366 1.77 -2.88 -5.31
N ARG A 367 2.43 -2.48 -4.21
CA ARG A 367 3.74 -1.81 -4.24
C ARG A 367 4.87 -2.68 -4.81
N ASN A 368 4.72 -3.98 -4.74
CA ASN A 368 5.75 -4.97 -5.08
C ASN A 368 5.83 -5.33 -6.56
N ILE A 369 4.97 -4.80 -7.42
CA ILE A 369 5.03 -5.08 -8.87
C ILE A 369 6.35 -4.61 -9.48
N SER A 370 6.62 -5.07 -10.71
CA SER A 370 7.81 -4.70 -11.46
C SER A 370 7.78 -3.25 -11.92
N GLY A 371 8.65 -2.43 -11.36
CA GLY A 371 8.78 -1.02 -11.71
C GLY A 371 10.12 -0.44 -11.24
N THR A 372 10.56 0.66 -11.86
CA THR A 372 11.74 1.39 -11.39
C THR A 372 11.45 2.09 -10.06
N HIS A 373 12.49 2.47 -9.32
CA HIS A 373 12.39 3.24 -8.08
C HIS A 373 11.53 4.52 -8.26
N LYS A 374 11.72 5.24 -9.36
CA LYS A 374 10.97 6.46 -9.66
C LYS A 374 9.53 6.16 -10.06
N ALA A 375 9.28 5.17 -10.94
CA ALA A 375 7.92 4.77 -11.30
C ALA A 375 7.13 4.29 -10.09
N HIS A 376 7.77 3.55 -9.17
CA HIS A 376 7.16 3.09 -7.92
C HIS A 376 6.58 4.23 -7.10
N SER A 377 7.23 5.39 -7.02
CA SER A 377 6.74 6.54 -6.25
C SER A 377 5.39 7.10 -6.77
N SER A 378 5.06 6.84 -8.04
CA SER A 378 3.76 7.19 -8.63
C SER A 378 2.69 6.11 -8.41
N TYR A 379 2.98 4.83 -8.75
CA TYR A 379 1.92 3.81 -8.76
C TYR A 379 1.59 3.21 -7.38
N ARG A 380 2.39 3.46 -6.34
CA ARG A 380 2.23 2.86 -5.00
C ARG A 380 1.04 3.38 -4.18
N VAL A 381 0.32 4.39 -4.65
CA VAL A 381 -0.77 5.03 -3.90
C VAL A 381 -2.03 4.18 -3.85
N MET A 382 -2.78 4.29 -2.75
CA MET A 382 -3.92 3.42 -2.43
C MET A 382 -4.95 3.25 -3.55
N PRO A 383 -5.41 4.32 -4.24
CA PRO A 383 -6.39 4.18 -5.33
C PRO A 383 -5.87 3.31 -6.47
N ILE A 384 -4.63 3.52 -6.89
CA ILE A 384 -4.01 2.77 -8.00
C ILE A 384 -3.80 1.32 -7.61
N VAL A 385 -3.22 1.04 -6.42
CA VAL A 385 -2.97 -0.34 -5.99
C VAL A 385 -4.27 -1.12 -5.71
N MET A 386 -5.35 -0.44 -5.37
CA MET A 386 -6.66 -1.08 -5.23
C MET A 386 -7.19 -1.58 -6.58
N ASN A 387 -7.03 -0.79 -7.63
CA ASN A 387 -7.39 -1.21 -8.99
C ASN A 387 -6.40 -2.22 -9.58
N MET A 388 -5.13 -2.24 -9.15
CA MET A 388 -4.25 -3.37 -9.41
C MET A 388 -4.83 -4.66 -8.82
N GLY A 389 -5.27 -4.62 -7.57
CA GLY A 389 -5.93 -5.74 -6.93
C GLY A 389 -7.17 -6.21 -7.70
N HIS A 390 -8.04 -5.29 -8.06
CA HIS A 390 -9.20 -5.57 -8.91
C HIS A 390 -8.80 -6.39 -10.14
N ALA A 391 -7.84 -5.90 -10.92
CA ALA A 391 -7.38 -6.57 -12.11
C ALA A 391 -6.77 -7.96 -11.81
N MET A 392 -5.93 -8.06 -10.78
CA MET A 392 -5.31 -9.34 -10.40
C MET A 392 -6.31 -10.34 -9.86
N GLY A 393 -7.38 -9.92 -9.21
CA GLY A 393 -8.50 -10.78 -8.83
C GLY A 393 -9.19 -11.41 -10.03
N ILE A 394 -9.49 -10.61 -11.06
CA ILE A 394 -10.07 -11.08 -12.33
C ILE A 394 -9.11 -12.04 -13.05
N VAL A 395 -7.84 -11.65 -13.22
CA VAL A 395 -6.81 -12.46 -13.88
C VAL A 395 -6.67 -13.82 -13.19
N ALA A 396 -6.54 -13.85 -11.86
CA ALA A 396 -6.43 -15.09 -11.09
C ALA A 396 -7.66 -15.98 -11.26
N ALA A 397 -8.86 -15.39 -11.23
CA ALA A 397 -10.11 -16.12 -11.43
C ALA A 397 -10.21 -16.75 -12.83
N MET A 398 -9.80 -16.03 -13.87
CA MET A 398 -9.77 -16.52 -15.26
C MET A 398 -8.70 -17.59 -15.44
N CYS A 399 -7.52 -17.44 -14.85
CA CYS A 399 -6.49 -18.48 -14.85
C CYS A 399 -7.00 -19.80 -14.29
N VAL A 400 -7.68 -19.75 -13.17
CA VAL A 400 -8.28 -20.93 -12.52
C VAL A 400 -9.39 -21.52 -13.38
N ALA A 401 -10.29 -20.69 -13.93
CA ALA A 401 -11.42 -21.12 -14.73
C ALA A 401 -11.00 -21.82 -16.02
N GLN A 402 -9.98 -21.24 -16.70
CA GLN A 402 -9.50 -21.73 -18.01
C GLN A 402 -8.33 -22.71 -17.89
N ASN A 403 -7.81 -22.95 -16.68
CA ASN A 403 -6.59 -23.72 -16.43
C ASN A 403 -5.40 -23.24 -17.28
N LYS A 404 -5.21 -21.91 -17.33
CA LYS A 404 -4.15 -21.23 -18.09
C LYS A 404 -3.24 -20.42 -17.16
N LYS A 405 -2.01 -20.18 -17.63
CA LYS A 405 -1.12 -19.21 -16.98
C LYS A 405 -1.56 -17.77 -17.31
N PRO A 406 -1.19 -16.77 -16.51
CA PRO A 406 -1.65 -15.40 -16.72
C PRO A 406 -1.39 -14.83 -18.11
N LEU A 407 -0.22 -15.08 -18.68
CA LEU A 407 0.14 -14.60 -20.03
C LEU A 407 -0.37 -15.49 -21.19
N GLU A 408 -1.04 -16.60 -20.88
CA GLU A 408 -1.74 -17.46 -21.84
C GLU A 408 -3.23 -17.09 -21.99
N LEU A 409 -3.73 -16.22 -21.12
CA LEU A 409 -5.08 -15.67 -21.25
C LEU A 409 -5.17 -14.76 -22.48
N ASP A 410 -6.33 -14.76 -23.13
CA ASP A 410 -6.62 -13.73 -24.12
C ASP A 410 -6.78 -12.40 -23.39
N ILE A 411 -5.89 -11.46 -23.67
CA ILE A 411 -5.92 -10.16 -23.00
C ILE A 411 -7.21 -9.38 -23.27
N HIS A 412 -7.83 -9.58 -24.42
CA HIS A 412 -9.10 -8.93 -24.75
C HIS A 412 -10.23 -9.44 -23.87
N GLU A 413 -10.27 -10.76 -23.56
CA GLU A 413 -11.23 -11.31 -22.60
C GLU A 413 -11.02 -10.71 -21.19
N VAL A 414 -9.78 -10.54 -20.74
CA VAL A 414 -9.48 -9.88 -19.47
C VAL A 414 -9.94 -8.42 -19.49
N GLN A 415 -9.65 -7.70 -20.55
CA GLN A 415 -10.06 -6.31 -20.73
C GLN A 415 -11.57 -6.14 -20.82
N ASP A 416 -12.29 -7.10 -21.41
CA ASP A 416 -13.75 -7.09 -21.46
C ASP A 416 -14.37 -7.28 -20.08
N GLU A 417 -13.80 -8.14 -19.23
CA GLU A 417 -14.23 -8.24 -17.83
C GLU A 417 -13.97 -6.94 -17.06
N LEU A 418 -12.83 -6.31 -17.28
CA LEU A 418 -12.49 -5.03 -16.66
C LEU A 418 -13.43 -3.91 -17.11
N ARG A 419 -13.80 -3.84 -18.40
CA ARG A 419 -14.77 -2.86 -18.93
C ARG A 419 -16.16 -2.98 -18.30
N ARG A 420 -16.59 -4.19 -17.92
CA ARG A 420 -17.87 -4.39 -17.21
C ARG A 420 -17.93 -3.68 -15.86
N THR A 421 -16.79 -3.29 -15.33
CA THR A 421 -16.62 -2.58 -14.06
C THR A 421 -16.04 -1.17 -14.24
N ASN A 422 -16.28 -0.55 -15.41
CA ASN A 422 -15.83 0.81 -15.78
C ASN A 422 -14.30 1.00 -15.78
N VAL A 423 -13.54 -0.06 -16.05
CA VAL A 423 -12.08 0.04 -16.23
C VAL A 423 -11.78 0.03 -17.72
N GLU A 424 -11.43 1.18 -18.25
CA GLU A 424 -11.06 1.41 -19.65
C GLU A 424 -10.09 2.60 -19.75
N PRO A 425 -9.20 2.67 -20.75
CA PRO A 425 -8.23 3.75 -20.92
C PRO A 425 -8.85 5.14 -21.12
#